data_f576f2d4efaa2f9b47f7b6edc348a8b5
#
_entry.id   f576f2d4efaa2f9b47f7b6edc348a8b5
#
_cell.length_a   1.000
_cell.length_b   1.000
_cell.length_c   1.000
_cell.angle_alpha   90.00
_cell.angle_beta   90.00
_cell.angle_gamma   90.00
#
_symmetry.space_group_name_H-M   'P 1'
#
loop_
_entity.id
_entity.type
_entity.pdbx_description
1 polymer ?
#
loop_
_entity_poly.entity_id
_entity_poly.type
_entity_poly.pdbx_seq_one_letter_code
_entity_poly.pdbx_strand_id
1 'polypeptide(L)'
;VGAPWTLMVYMINKESPKKNFNFEKIINNKTFTNKLIKKLEDIISLHINKQIEAGADVIQIFDSWAGLLPKKYLNDYCFNPTSNIIKTINNKVPVISFPRGIKENYSDFCKIVKPNCISIDYDLKPDWVKKNLKDICIQGGLDPKILLTDKDNIKKNVEKYLEIFSEQPYIFNLGHGVLPETKPETIKF
;
A
#
# COMPACT_ATOMS: atom_id res chain seq x y z
N VAL A 1 -4.93 7.86 2.86
CA VAL A 1 -6.35 7.52 2.67
C VAL A 1 -6.49 6.02 2.50
N GLY A 2 -7.53 5.37 3.07
CA GLY A 2 -7.81 3.95 2.84
C GLY A 2 -8.36 3.70 1.44
N ALA A 3 -7.92 2.61 0.78
CA ALA A 3 -8.44 2.17 -0.51
C ALA A 3 -9.86 1.57 -0.38
N PRO A 4 -10.64 1.51 -1.47
CA PRO A 4 -12.01 0.99 -1.43
C PRO A 4 -12.15 -0.40 -0.83
N TRP A 5 -11.30 -1.37 -1.23
CA TRP A 5 -11.33 -2.71 -0.69
C TRP A 5 -11.05 -2.73 0.82
N THR A 6 -10.01 -2.05 1.27
CA THR A 6 -9.68 -1.97 2.69
C THR A 6 -10.83 -1.37 3.52
N LEU A 7 -11.46 -0.29 3.05
CA LEU A 7 -12.60 0.31 3.76
C LEU A 7 -13.81 -0.63 3.78
N MET A 8 -14.10 -1.31 2.66
CA MET A 8 -15.17 -2.30 2.61
C MET A 8 -14.95 -3.45 3.58
N VAL A 9 -13.72 -3.95 3.68
CA VAL A 9 -13.35 -5.00 4.66
C VAL A 9 -13.67 -4.55 6.08
N TYR A 10 -13.28 -3.34 6.47
CA TYR A 10 -13.59 -2.80 7.79
C TYR A 10 -15.10 -2.61 8.02
N MET A 11 -15.82 -2.09 7.03
CA MET A 11 -17.27 -1.84 7.15
C MET A 11 -18.05 -3.15 7.35
N ILE A 12 -17.71 -4.20 6.60
CA ILE A 12 -18.44 -5.48 6.65
C ILE A 12 -17.99 -6.31 7.85
N ASN A 13 -16.71 -6.31 8.17
CA ASN A 13 -16.15 -7.11 9.26
C ASN A 13 -16.32 -6.41 10.63
N LYS A 14 -16.57 -5.09 10.66
CA LYS A 14 -16.68 -4.22 11.83
C LYS A 14 -15.43 -4.18 12.74
N GLU A 15 -14.40 -4.88 12.38
CA GLU A 15 -13.08 -4.93 13.04
C GLU A 15 -11.98 -5.26 12.04
N SER A 16 -10.72 -5.16 12.47
CA SER A 16 -9.59 -5.62 11.66
C SER A 16 -9.70 -7.13 11.37
N PRO A 17 -9.42 -7.59 10.16
CA PRO A 17 -9.45 -9.00 9.82
C PRO A 17 -8.49 -9.82 10.68
N LYS A 18 -8.99 -10.95 11.21
CA LYS A 18 -8.21 -11.96 11.93
C LYS A 18 -7.79 -13.09 10.98
N LYS A 19 -7.00 -14.05 11.47
CA LYS A 19 -6.48 -15.17 10.66
C LYS A 19 -7.53 -15.93 9.84
N ASN A 20 -8.78 -15.96 10.31
CA ASN A 20 -9.89 -16.68 9.67
C ASN A 20 -10.84 -15.74 8.91
N PHE A 21 -10.34 -14.64 8.35
CA PHE A 21 -11.17 -13.74 7.55
C PHE A 21 -11.73 -14.45 6.33
N ASN A 22 -13.07 -14.47 6.23
CA ASN A 22 -13.76 -15.08 5.10
C ASN A 22 -14.14 -13.98 4.08
N PHE A 23 -13.30 -13.80 3.08
CA PHE A 23 -13.54 -12.84 1.99
C PHE A 23 -14.75 -13.23 1.12
N GLU A 24 -15.13 -14.52 1.08
CA GLU A 24 -16.29 -14.99 0.30
C GLU A 24 -17.59 -14.34 0.76
N LYS A 25 -17.72 -14.04 2.07
CA LYS A 25 -18.89 -13.29 2.59
C LYS A 25 -19.06 -11.93 1.91
N ILE A 26 -17.96 -11.33 1.47
CA ILE A 26 -17.99 -10.05 0.76
C ILE A 26 -18.31 -10.26 -0.71
N ILE A 27 -17.67 -11.23 -1.34
CA ILE A 27 -17.68 -11.41 -2.81
C ILE A 27 -18.92 -12.17 -3.32
N ASN A 28 -19.54 -13.01 -2.47
CA ASN A 28 -20.70 -13.82 -2.87
C ASN A 28 -21.91 -12.97 -3.33
N ASN A 29 -22.08 -11.76 -2.81
CA ASN A 29 -23.06 -10.82 -3.33
C ASN A 29 -22.38 -9.81 -4.27
N LYS A 30 -22.02 -10.27 -5.47
CA LYS A 30 -21.29 -9.47 -6.47
C LYS A 30 -21.94 -8.12 -6.77
N THR A 31 -23.25 -8.08 -6.86
CA THR A 31 -24.01 -6.85 -7.14
C THR A 31 -23.83 -5.82 -6.01
N PHE A 32 -24.00 -6.26 -4.77
CA PHE A 32 -23.78 -5.39 -3.60
C PHE A 32 -22.32 -4.94 -3.52
N THR A 33 -21.38 -5.86 -3.65
CA THR A 33 -19.94 -5.58 -3.58
C THR A 33 -19.52 -4.55 -4.60
N ASN A 34 -19.93 -4.71 -5.87
CA ASN A 34 -19.59 -3.76 -6.93
C ASN A 34 -20.22 -2.38 -6.70
N LYS A 35 -21.46 -2.31 -6.23
CA LYS A 35 -22.11 -1.04 -5.88
C LYS A 35 -21.40 -0.34 -4.72
N LEU A 36 -21.00 -1.08 -3.71
CA LEU A 36 -20.29 -0.53 -2.55
C LEU A 36 -18.88 -0.04 -2.93
N ILE A 37 -18.12 -0.83 -3.70
CA ILE A 37 -16.80 -0.41 -4.21
C ILE A 37 -16.94 0.89 -5.00
N LYS A 38 -17.90 0.97 -5.92
CA LYS A 38 -18.10 2.19 -6.72
C LYS A 38 -18.43 3.40 -5.84
N LYS A 39 -19.30 3.23 -4.85
CA LYS A 39 -19.63 4.28 -3.90
C LYS A 39 -18.41 4.73 -3.09
N LEU A 40 -17.55 3.79 -2.68
CA LEU A 40 -16.31 4.09 -1.97
C LEU A 40 -15.31 4.81 -2.87
N GLU A 41 -15.17 4.42 -4.16
CA GLU A 41 -14.36 5.15 -5.14
C GLU A 41 -14.77 6.63 -5.20
N ASP A 42 -16.08 6.91 -5.33
CA ASP A 42 -16.62 8.26 -5.45
C ASP A 42 -16.34 9.09 -4.18
N ILE A 43 -16.59 8.52 -2.99
CA ILE A 43 -16.36 9.19 -1.70
C ILE A 43 -14.86 9.44 -1.47
N ILE A 44 -14.00 8.45 -1.73
CA ILE A 44 -12.55 8.57 -1.55
C ILE A 44 -12.00 9.61 -2.53
N SER A 45 -12.45 9.61 -3.79
CA SER A 45 -12.04 10.61 -4.77
C SER A 45 -12.40 12.02 -4.34
N LEU A 46 -13.62 12.22 -3.83
CA LEU A 46 -14.05 13.50 -3.28
C LEU A 46 -13.17 13.91 -2.09
N HIS A 47 -12.95 12.99 -1.14
CA HIS A 47 -12.13 13.25 0.04
C HIS A 47 -10.69 13.62 -0.32
N ILE A 48 -10.07 12.90 -1.26
CA ILE A 48 -8.72 13.19 -1.75
C ILE A 48 -8.66 14.59 -2.38
N ASN A 49 -9.61 14.92 -3.26
CA ASN A 49 -9.62 16.25 -3.89
C ASN A 49 -9.77 17.37 -2.85
N LYS A 50 -10.54 17.17 -1.77
CA LYS A 50 -10.63 18.11 -0.66
C LYS A 50 -9.32 18.24 0.13
N GLN A 51 -8.56 17.16 0.30
CA GLN A 51 -7.23 17.22 0.90
C GLN A 51 -6.25 18.00 0.04
N ILE A 52 -6.28 17.81 -1.30
CA ILE A 52 -5.45 18.56 -2.24
C ILE A 52 -5.82 20.06 -2.23
N GLU A 53 -7.11 20.38 -2.24
CA GLU A 53 -7.58 21.77 -2.13
C GLU A 53 -7.15 22.43 -0.82
N ALA A 54 -7.01 21.64 0.26
CA ALA A 54 -6.52 22.09 1.56
C ALA A 54 -4.99 22.18 1.67
N GLY A 55 -4.23 21.86 0.60
CA GLY A 55 -2.78 22.01 0.53
C GLY A 55 -1.98 20.73 0.72
N ALA A 56 -2.55 19.55 0.48
CA ALA A 56 -1.76 18.32 0.49
C ALA A 56 -0.84 18.24 -0.74
N ASP A 57 0.47 18.08 -0.54
CA ASP A 57 1.48 17.99 -1.60
C ASP A 57 1.60 16.57 -2.19
N VAL A 58 1.24 15.54 -1.43
CA VAL A 58 1.29 14.13 -1.83
C VAL A 58 0.10 13.39 -1.23
N ILE A 59 -0.48 12.48 -2.00
CA ILE A 59 -1.53 11.57 -1.51
C ILE A 59 -0.98 10.16 -1.41
N GLN A 60 -1.22 9.49 -0.27
CA GLN A 60 -0.95 8.06 -0.14
C GLN A 60 -2.24 7.26 0.03
N ILE A 61 -2.42 6.22 -0.82
CA ILE A 61 -3.57 5.31 -0.81
C ILE A 61 -3.12 3.97 -0.22
N PHE A 62 -3.73 3.60 0.91
CA PHE A 62 -3.42 2.38 1.65
C PHE A 62 -4.46 1.28 1.36
N ASP A 63 -4.08 0.23 0.66
CA ASP A 63 -4.87 -0.99 0.56
C ASP A 63 -4.27 -2.10 1.44
N SER A 64 -4.39 -1.91 2.75
CA SER A 64 -3.76 -2.74 3.79
C SER A 64 -4.23 -4.19 3.76
N TRP A 65 -5.38 -4.45 3.17
CA TRP A 65 -6.00 -5.78 3.08
C TRP A 65 -6.07 -6.33 1.66
N ALA A 66 -5.36 -5.74 0.70
CA ALA A 66 -5.29 -6.25 -0.68
C ALA A 66 -4.82 -7.70 -0.75
N GLY A 67 -3.87 -8.09 0.10
CA GLY A 67 -3.36 -9.46 0.19
C GLY A 67 -4.37 -10.52 0.66
N LEU A 68 -5.56 -10.12 1.17
CA LEU A 68 -6.66 -11.04 1.46
C LEU A 68 -7.41 -11.48 0.20
N LEU A 69 -7.24 -10.74 -0.91
CA LEU A 69 -7.86 -11.09 -2.18
C LEU A 69 -7.11 -12.21 -2.89
N PRO A 70 -7.79 -13.28 -3.31
CA PRO A 70 -7.22 -14.18 -4.30
C PRO A 70 -6.84 -13.44 -5.57
N LYS A 71 -5.77 -13.88 -6.25
CA LYS A 71 -5.23 -13.23 -7.46
C LYS A 71 -6.31 -12.88 -8.49
N LYS A 72 -7.26 -13.77 -8.73
CA LYS A 72 -8.36 -13.58 -9.71
C LYS A 72 -9.27 -12.38 -9.43
N TYR A 73 -9.24 -11.84 -8.22
CA TYR A 73 -10.06 -10.69 -7.80
C TYR A 73 -9.26 -9.40 -7.60
N LEU A 74 -7.94 -9.44 -7.72
CA LEU A 74 -7.09 -8.24 -7.53
C LEU A 74 -7.44 -7.14 -8.52
N ASN A 75 -7.70 -7.47 -9.79
CA ASN A 75 -8.09 -6.48 -10.78
C ASN A 75 -9.41 -5.80 -10.42
N ASP A 76 -10.42 -6.57 -10.04
CA ASP A 76 -11.76 -6.05 -9.81
C ASP A 76 -11.88 -5.21 -8.54
N TYR A 77 -11.16 -5.58 -7.48
CA TYR A 77 -11.38 -5.01 -6.15
C TYR A 77 -10.19 -4.21 -5.58
N CYS A 78 -9.00 -4.31 -6.19
CA CYS A 78 -7.83 -3.54 -5.78
C CYS A 78 -7.32 -2.63 -6.91
N PHE A 79 -6.97 -3.18 -8.10
CA PHE A 79 -6.27 -2.43 -9.16
C PHE A 79 -7.18 -1.41 -9.83
N ASN A 80 -8.31 -1.84 -10.39
CA ASN A 80 -9.24 -0.96 -11.09
C ASN A 80 -9.80 0.15 -10.18
N PRO A 81 -10.27 -0.14 -8.94
CA PRO A 81 -10.73 0.90 -8.02
C PRO A 81 -9.64 1.94 -7.71
N THR A 82 -8.41 1.51 -7.44
CA THR A 82 -7.29 2.42 -7.19
C THR A 82 -6.96 3.26 -8.43
N SER A 83 -6.92 2.63 -9.62
CA SER A 83 -6.71 3.33 -10.89
C SER A 83 -7.78 4.40 -11.16
N ASN A 84 -9.06 4.07 -10.89
CA ASN A 84 -10.16 5.02 -11.06
C ASN A 84 -10.00 6.25 -10.16
N ILE A 85 -9.64 6.05 -8.89
CA ILE A 85 -9.37 7.14 -7.95
C ILE A 85 -8.21 8.01 -8.45
N ILE A 86 -7.08 7.40 -8.84
CA ILE A 86 -5.90 8.16 -9.31
C ILE A 86 -6.26 9.03 -10.53
N LYS A 87 -7.06 8.51 -11.46
CA LYS A 87 -7.54 9.31 -12.61
C LYS A 87 -8.29 10.57 -12.21
N THR A 88 -9.04 10.55 -11.10
CA THR A 88 -9.77 11.73 -10.62
C THR A 88 -8.87 12.83 -10.06
N ILE A 89 -7.65 12.46 -9.63
CA ILE A 89 -6.65 13.40 -9.12
C ILE A 89 -6.05 14.24 -10.26
N ASN A 90 -6.04 13.68 -11.48
CA ASN A 90 -5.63 14.35 -12.72
C ASN A 90 -4.23 15.01 -12.60
N ASN A 91 -3.27 14.29 -12.04
CA ASN A 91 -1.87 14.72 -11.86
C ASN A 91 -1.68 16.01 -11.04
N LYS A 92 -2.67 16.45 -10.27
CA LYS A 92 -2.54 17.64 -9.41
C LYS A 92 -1.42 17.49 -8.37
N VAL A 93 -1.28 16.30 -7.82
CA VAL A 93 -0.22 15.93 -6.87
C VAL A 93 0.24 14.49 -7.12
N PRO A 94 1.48 14.12 -6.73
CA PRO A 94 1.95 12.74 -6.79
C PRO A 94 1.12 11.81 -5.90
N VAL A 95 0.98 10.55 -6.34
CA VAL A 95 0.27 9.51 -5.61
C VAL A 95 1.19 8.36 -5.27
N ILE A 96 1.27 8.01 -4.00
CA ILE A 96 1.90 6.80 -3.47
C ILE A 96 0.80 5.76 -3.26
N SER A 97 0.95 4.56 -3.79
CA SER A 97 0.02 3.45 -3.56
C SER A 97 0.65 2.35 -2.73
N PHE A 98 -0.09 1.77 -1.79
CA PHE A 98 0.36 0.67 -0.95
C PHE A 98 -0.63 -0.50 -0.96
N PRO A 99 -0.60 -1.36 -2.00
CA PRO A 99 -1.41 -2.58 -2.08
C PRO A 99 -0.71 -3.71 -1.32
N ARG A 100 -0.79 -3.69 0.01
CA ARG A 100 -0.05 -4.58 0.89
C ARG A 100 -0.41 -6.06 0.68
N GLY A 101 0.61 -6.93 0.62
CA GLY A 101 0.46 -8.39 0.63
C GLY A 101 0.12 -9.02 -0.73
N ILE A 102 0.16 -8.25 -1.82
CA ILE A 102 -0.14 -8.78 -3.17
C ILE A 102 1.04 -9.53 -3.81
N LYS A 103 2.19 -9.63 -3.13
CA LYS A 103 3.38 -10.37 -3.57
C LYS A 103 3.87 -9.90 -4.94
N GLU A 104 4.28 -10.82 -5.81
CA GLU A 104 4.79 -10.48 -7.17
C GLU A 104 3.76 -9.75 -8.05
N ASN A 105 2.48 -9.69 -7.66
CA ASN A 105 1.46 -8.93 -8.40
C ASN A 105 1.68 -7.40 -8.32
N TYR A 106 2.66 -6.92 -7.53
CA TYR A 106 3.11 -5.52 -7.56
C TYR A 106 3.48 -5.05 -8.97
N SER A 107 4.11 -5.91 -9.79
CA SER A 107 4.44 -5.57 -11.18
C SER A 107 3.20 -5.30 -12.03
N ASP A 108 2.17 -6.14 -11.91
CA ASP A 108 0.91 -5.95 -12.62
C ASP A 108 0.14 -4.74 -12.09
N PHE A 109 0.16 -4.53 -10.78
CA PHE A 109 -0.41 -3.34 -10.16
C PHE A 109 0.20 -2.06 -10.74
N CYS A 110 1.52 -1.95 -10.78
CA CYS A 110 2.21 -0.75 -11.30
C CYS A 110 1.90 -0.51 -12.78
N LYS A 111 1.80 -1.56 -13.60
CA LYS A 111 1.43 -1.45 -15.03
C LYS A 111 0.00 -0.94 -15.24
N ILE A 112 -0.95 -1.39 -14.42
CA ILE A 112 -2.38 -1.07 -14.56
C ILE A 112 -2.73 0.25 -13.88
N VAL A 113 -2.26 0.45 -12.65
CA VAL A 113 -2.63 1.59 -11.79
C VAL A 113 -1.78 2.81 -12.11
N LYS A 114 -0.51 2.63 -12.45
CA LYS A 114 0.47 3.67 -12.78
C LYS A 114 0.58 4.76 -11.70
N PRO A 115 0.83 4.40 -10.42
CA PRO A 115 1.08 5.40 -9.40
C PRO A 115 2.43 6.09 -9.62
N ASN A 116 2.66 7.27 -9.03
CA ASN A 116 3.95 7.95 -9.08
C ASN A 116 5.00 7.26 -8.21
N CYS A 117 4.58 6.64 -7.11
CA CYS A 117 5.42 5.87 -6.20
C CYS A 117 4.65 4.65 -5.70
N ILE A 118 5.37 3.55 -5.52
CA ILE A 118 4.81 2.33 -4.94
C ILE A 118 5.44 2.05 -3.57
N SER A 119 4.60 2.00 -2.54
CA SER A 119 5.02 1.52 -1.23
C SER A 119 4.97 0.00 -1.21
N ILE A 120 6.05 -0.63 -0.75
CA ILE A 120 6.20 -2.08 -0.71
C ILE A 120 6.18 -2.58 0.73
N ASP A 121 5.66 -3.78 0.93
CA ASP A 121 5.74 -4.48 2.22
C ASP A 121 7.07 -5.22 2.37
N TYR A 122 7.36 -5.62 3.61
CA TYR A 122 8.61 -6.29 3.98
C TYR A 122 8.71 -7.76 3.52
N ASP A 123 7.63 -8.33 2.98
CA ASP A 123 7.64 -9.72 2.48
C ASP A 123 8.30 -9.81 1.09
N LEU A 124 8.46 -8.67 0.38
CA LEU A 124 9.16 -8.60 -0.89
C LEU A 124 10.67 -8.51 -0.69
N LYS A 125 11.42 -9.36 -1.42
CA LYS A 125 12.89 -9.26 -1.43
C LYS A 125 13.32 -8.00 -2.17
N PRO A 126 14.18 -7.13 -1.59
CA PRO A 126 14.63 -5.88 -2.23
C PRO A 126 15.22 -6.08 -3.63
N ASP A 127 16.00 -7.15 -3.85
CA ASP A 127 16.57 -7.46 -5.17
C ASP A 127 15.50 -7.76 -6.22
N TRP A 128 14.41 -8.44 -5.83
CA TRP A 128 13.27 -8.66 -6.71
C TRP A 128 12.60 -7.34 -7.07
N VAL A 129 12.44 -6.44 -6.10
CA VAL A 129 11.87 -5.10 -6.30
C VAL A 129 12.72 -4.30 -7.27
N LYS A 130 14.04 -4.19 -7.04
CA LYS A 130 14.99 -3.50 -7.94
C LYS A 130 14.91 -4.02 -9.37
N LYS A 131 14.79 -5.34 -9.55
CA LYS A 131 14.69 -5.97 -10.87
C LYS A 131 13.36 -5.71 -11.57
N ASN A 132 12.25 -5.76 -10.87
CA ASN A 132 10.90 -5.81 -11.47
C ASN A 132 10.14 -4.49 -11.41
N LEU A 133 10.59 -3.53 -10.56
CA LEU A 133 9.95 -2.23 -10.33
C LEU A 133 10.94 -1.07 -10.52
N LYS A 134 11.89 -1.22 -11.45
CA LYS A 134 13.01 -0.27 -11.67
C LYS A 134 12.59 1.10 -12.18
N ASP A 135 11.45 1.20 -12.85
CA ASP A 135 10.99 2.42 -13.54
C ASP A 135 10.00 3.26 -12.70
N ILE A 136 9.91 2.98 -11.40
CA ILE A 136 9.01 3.69 -10.49
C ILE A 136 9.71 4.03 -9.17
N CYS A 137 9.33 5.15 -8.55
CA CYS A 137 9.77 5.45 -7.19
C CYS A 137 9.29 4.37 -6.21
N ILE A 138 10.18 3.89 -5.35
CA ILE A 138 9.89 2.89 -4.32
C ILE A 138 9.82 3.57 -2.96
N GLN A 139 8.87 3.16 -2.12
CA GLN A 139 8.83 3.53 -0.71
C GLN A 139 8.80 2.28 0.17
N GLY A 140 9.52 2.31 1.31
CA GLY A 140 9.37 1.30 2.37
C GLY A 140 10.16 0.02 2.14
N GLY A 141 9.61 -1.08 2.63
CA GLY A 141 10.17 -2.43 2.49
C GLY A 141 10.94 -2.94 3.70
N LEU A 142 11.47 -2.08 4.58
CA LEU A 142 12.18 -2.55 5.77
C LEU A 142 11.24 -3.21 6.77
N ASP A 143 11.59 -4.42 7.25
CA ASP A 143 10.79 -5.13 8.25
C ASP A 143 10.76 -4.34 9.57
N PRO A 144 9.60 -3.96 10.10
CA PRO A 144 9.48 -3.28 11.39
C PRO A 144 10.10 -4.04 12.56
N LYS A 145 10.23 -5.35 12.49
CA LYS A 145 10.89 -6.18 13.52
C LYS A 145 12.36 -5.84 13.69
N ILE A 146 13.01 -5.30 12.68
CA ILE A 146 14.40 -4.87 12.75
C ILE A 146 14.57 -3.79 13.85
N LEU A 147 13.57 -2.95 14.06
CA LEU A 147 13.61 -1.92 15.13
C LEU A 147 13.58 -2.50 16.55
N LEU A 148 13.33 -3.79 16.72
CA LEU A 148 13.37 -4.50 18.00
C LEU A 148 14.76 -5.13 18.29
N THR A 149 15.69 -5.00 17.36
CA THR A 149 17.05 -5.57 17.48
C THR A 149 18.06 -4.51 18.01
N ASP A 150 19.33 -4.89 18.08
CA ASP A 150 20.40 -3.96 18.43
C ASP A 150 20.69 -2.93 17.32
N LYS A 151 21.39 -1.87 17.70
CA LYS A 151 21.70 -0.74 16.80
C LYS A 151 22.54 -1.15 15.58
N ASP A 152 23.46 -2.08 15.74
CA ASP A 152 24.33 -2.53 14.65
C ASP A 152 23.53 -3.27 13.58
N ASN A 153 22.59 -4.11 14.00
CA ASN A 153 21.69 -4.81 13.08
C ASN A 153 20.72 -3.84 12.39
N ILE A 154 20.18 -2.85 13.11
CA ILE A 154 19.36 -1.79 12.51
C ILE A 154 20.16 -1.07 11.44
N LYS A 155 21.35 -0.54 11.78
CA LYS A 155 22.24 0.18 10.87
C LYS A 155 22.54 -0.64 9.62
N LYS A 156 22.97 -1.89 9.78
CA LYS A 156 23.27 -2.81 8.67
C LYS A 156 22.08 -2.99 7.72
N ASN A 157 20.86 -3.13 8.25
CA ASN A 157 19.68 -3.31 7.42
C ASN A 157 19.27 -2.01 6.70
N VAL A 158 19.40 -0.86 7.37
CA VAL A 158 19.16 0.46 6.76
C VAL A 158 20.14 0.68 5.60
N GLU A 159 21.44 0.52 5.85
CA GLU A 159 22.50 0.67 4.84
C GLU A 159 22.26 -0.24 3.62
N LYS A 160 21.89 -1.50 3.87
CA LYS A 160 21.54 -2.45 2.81
C LYS A 160 20.41 -1.94 1.90
N TYR A 161 19.33 -1.38 2.46
CA TYR A 161 18.23 -0.85 1.65
C TYR A 161 18.66 0.39 0.87
N LEU A 162 19.40 1.30 1.51
CA LEU A 162 19.93 2.50 0.85
C LEU A 162 20.88 2.15 -0.30
N GLU A 163 21.73 1.14 -0.12
CA GLU A 163 22.65 0.65 -1.17
C GLU A 163 21.89 0.01 -2.35
N ILE A 164 20.93 -0.89 -2.06
CA ILE A 164 20.16 -1.58 -3.11
C ILE A 164 19.40 -0.58 -3.99
N PHE A 165 18.81 0.46 -3.39
CA PHE A 165 18.01 1.45 -4.10
C PHE A 165 18.77 2.75 -4.43
N SER A 166 20.11 2.78 -4.32
CA SER A 166 20.94 3.99 -4.53
C SER A 166 20.79 4.62 -5.93
N GLU A 167 20.49 3.82 -6.94
CA GLU A 167 20.34 4.26 -8.34
C GLU A 167 18.86 4.47 -8.78
N GLN A 168 17.93 4.39 -7.84
CA GLN A 168 16.49 4.47 -8.08
C GLN A 168 15.86 5.46 -7.10
N PRO A 169 14.85 6.26 -7.50
CA PRO A 169 14.12 7.10 -6.56
C PRO A 169 13.55 6.25 -5.42
N TYR A 170 14.01 6.52 -4.20
CA TYR A 170 13.65 5.75 -3.02
C TYR A 170 13.28 6.63 -1.84
N ILE A 171 12.12 6.38 -1.25
CA ILE A 171 11.68 6.98 0.02
C ILE A 171 11.89 5.94 1.10
N PHE A 172 12.92 6.14 1.94
CA PHE A 172 13.19 5.24 3.05
C PHE A 172 12.01 5.21 4.03
N ASN A 173 11.48 4.02 4.29
CA ASN A 173 10.41 3.78 5.25
C ASN A 173 10.36 2.28 5.61
N LEU A 174 9.56 1.95 6.62
CA LEU A 174 9.23 0.57 6.95
C LEU A 174 8.22 -0.01 5.93
N GLY A 175 8.22 -1.33 5.78
CA GLY A 175 7.24 -2.04 4.97
C GLY A 175 5.88 -2.26 5.67
N HIS A 176 5.70 -1.71 6.88
CA HIS A 176 4.46 -1.65 7.66
C HIS A 176 4.61 -0.62 8.77
N GLY A 177 3.54 -0.37 9.54
CA GLY A 177 3.61 0.44 10.75
C GLY A 177 4.57 -0.15 11.80
N VAL A 178 5.11 0.70 12.66
CA VAL A 178 5.94 0.28 13.81
C VAL A 178 5.16 -0.66 14.72
N LEU A 179 5.87 -1.61 15.34
CA LEU A 179 5.29 -2.51 16.31
C LEU A 179 5.08 -1.79 17.65
N PRO A 180 4.06 -2.18 18.45
CA PRO A 180 3.79 -1.55 19.74
C PRO A 180 4.97 -1.59 20.70
N GLU A 181 5.84 -2.60 20.55
CA GLU A 181 7.03 -2.82 21.38
C GLU A 181 8.22 -1.92 20.98
N THR A 182 8.13 -1.22 19.82
CA THR A 182 9.21 -0.37 19.32
C THR A 182 9.38 0.85 20.21
N LYS A 183 10.58 1.03 20.76
CA LYS A 183 10.92 2.19 21.60
C LYS A 183 11.07 3.45 20.74
N PRO A 184 10.55 4.61 21.17
CA PRO A 184 10.70 5.87 20.42
C PRO A 184 12.18 6.25 20.15
N GLU A 185 13.08 5.91 21.07
CA GLU A 185 14.51 6.18 20.96
C GLU A 185 15.16 5.41 19.79
N THR A 186 14.62 4.22 19.47
CA THR A 186 15.09 3.43 18.33
C THR A 186 14.76 4.11 16.98
N ILE A 187 13.64 4.82 16.91
CA ILE A 187 13.23 5.54 15.69
C ILE A 187 14.07 6.81 15.48
N LYS A 188 14.60 7.38 16.56
CA LYS A 188 15.46 8.58 16.52
C LYS A 188 16.92 8.26 16.20
N PHE A 189 17.30 7.00 16.31
CA PHE A 189 18.66 6.51 16.02
C PHE A 189 18.95 6.49 14.52
#